data_5c601297fdfcf8d362c5345a1cae6b51
#
_entry.id   5c601297fdfcf8d362c5345a1cae6b51
#
_cell.length_a   1.000
_cell.length_b   1.000
_cell.length_c   1.000
_cell.angle_alpha   90.00
_cell.angle_beta   90.00
_cell.angle_gamma   90.00
#
_symmetry.space_group_name_H-M   'P 1'
#
loop_
_entity.id
_entity.type
_entity.pdbx_description
1 polymer ?
#
loop_
_entity_poly.entity_id
_entity_poly.type
_entity_poly.pdbx_seq_one_letter_code
_entity_poly.pdbx_strand_id
1 'polypeptide(L)'
;MINKSLLREHQKIDSSLNLEYNNVYDLLSTKVKENNKKIFLICPGKDNDQFTYSEFKAIVDQTSKFLIQSGLKKNDKISLIFHNSPEFLVLYFAGLSCGLTIVPINPDLSPREIKYIIEDSDSKYVFYNHTLESKIDSIENNLTNITLRKTGTIKELISSIDNEINFKQNKTSLSDTAVIIYTSGTTGNPKGVILTHLNLLSDAMSISNWFKFNNETRCLCILPLFHNNGQITTLLAPLYAGGSTVIVKGKISLYAFWDLVNEYKATWTSVMASILSILLSLPNERKDNSLRAILCGGQILTRSVQDQFESRFNVPIFEGYGLTETTSFSCINNYPAEKRKIGSIGKSLITNEIAILNENDEEVDENTEGEICIRGYNVANGYLGDLEKNHAFRNGWFHSGDYGKKDDEGNFYFHGRQDSLIIKGGENIYPAEIENVLYSHPDIEECAVIGMPHKLLGEDICVFIKIKNESQLTENGLKEFYKNKIADY
;
A
#
# COMPACT_ATOMS: atom_id res chain seq x y z
N MET A 1 21.20 -15.79 2.11
CA MET A 1 20.59 -16.11 3.41
C MET A 1 20.47 -14.83 4.24
N ILE A 2 19.31 -14.59 4.82
CA ILE A 2 19.07 -13.43 5.68
C ILE A 2 19.92 -13.57 6.96
N ASN A 3 20.69 -12.54 7.29
CA ASN A 3 21.47 -12.53 8.53
C ASN A 3 20.53 -12.23 9.71
N LYS A 4 20.07 -13.28 10.41
CA LYS A 4 19.12 -13.15 11.53
C LYS A 4 19.64 -12.26 12.69
N SER A 5 20.95 -12.02 12.80
CA SER A 5 21.50 -11.14 13.85
C SER A 5 21.22 -9.64 13.61
N LEU A 6 20.84 -9.27 12.39
CA LEU A 6 20.50 -7.88 12.01
C LEU A 6 18.99 -7.61 12.09
N LEU A 7 18.17 -8.63 12.39
CA LEU A 7 16.72 -8.50 12.48
C LEU A 7 16.31 -7.97 13.86
N ARG A 8 15.29 -7.12 13.86
CA ARG A 8 14.55 -6.76 15.07
C ARG A 8 13.78 -7.98 15.57
N GLU A 9 13.40 -7.99 16.84
CA GLU A 9 12.73 -9.14 17.45
C GLU A 9 11.44 -9.50 16.71
N HIS A 10 10.62 -8.52 16.43
CA HIS A 10 9.38 -8.66 15.67
C HIS A 10 9.56 -9.01 14.17
N GLN A 11 10.80 -9.11 13.70
CA GLN A 11 11.11 -9.58 12.34
C GLN A 11 11.58 -11.04 12.32
N LYS A 12 11.77 -11.66 13.47
CA LYS A 12 12.25 -13.05 13.57
C LYS A 12 11.08 -14.01 13.46
N ILE A 13 11.10 -14.84 12.42
CA ILE A 13 10.17 -15.96 12.24
C ILE A 13 10.95 -17.24 11.98
N ASP A 14 10.31 -18.38 12.19
CA ASP A 14 10.95 -19.69 12.03
C ASP A 14 11.13 -20.10 10.56
N SER A 15 10.50 -19.40 9.63
CA SER A 15 10.64 -19.71 8.20
C SER A 15 12.07 -19.45 7.71
N SER A 16 12.60 -20.38 6.93
CA SER A 16 13.85 -20.23 6.19
C SER A 16 13.63 -19.55 4.85
N LEU A 17 13.39 -18.25 4.87
CA LEU A 17 13.24 -17.49 3.64
C LEU A 17 14.60 -17.31 2.95
N ASN A 18 14.70 -17.68 1.71
CA ASN A 18 15.85 -17.40 0.87
C ASN A 18 15.50 -16.28 -0.12
N LEU A 19 15.92 -15.05 0.17
CA LEU A 19 15.86 -13.95 -0.78
C LEU A 19 17.06 -14.02 -1.71
N GLU A 20 16.83 -14.01 -3.00
CA GLU A 20 17.85 -14.12 -4.05
C GLU A 20 18.63 -12.81 -4.24
N TYR A 21 18.05 -11.68 -3.82
CA TYR A 21 18.56 -10.32 -4.07
C TYR A 21 19.00 -9.65 -2.77
N ASN A 22 20.09 -8.87 -2.85
CA ASN A 22 20.66 -8.16 -1.70
C ASN A 22 19.99 -6.80 -1.43
N ASN A 23 19.32 -6.23 -2.43
CA ASN A 23 18.57 -4.98 -2.35
C ASN A 23 17.68 -4.83 -3.60
N VAL A 24 16.82 -3.81 -3.62
CA VAL A 24 15.86 -3.56 -4.72
C VAL A 24 16.55 -3.27 -6.06
N TYR A 25 17.72 -2.60 -6.05
CA TYR A 25 18.45 -2.35 -7.27
C TYR A 25 19.14 -3.63 -7.82
N ASP A 26 19.56 -4.54 -6.94
CA ASP A 26 20.09 -5.86 -7.33
C ASP A 26 19.01 -6.69 -8.03
N LEU A 27 17.76 -6.66 -7.52
CA LEU A 27 16.60 -7.23 -8.19
C LEU A 27 16.45 -6.67 -9.62
N LEU A 28 16.39 -5.33 -9.78
CA LEU A 28 16.28 -4.70 -11.10
C LEU A 28 17.44 -5.13 -12.03
N SER A 29 18.66 -5.08 -11.52
CA SER A 29 19.87 -5.41 -12.30
C SER A 29 19.90 -6.87 -12.78
N THR A 30 19.39 -7.78 -11.93
CA THR A 30 19.29 -9.20 -12.29
C THR A 30 18.19 -9.41 -13.33
N LYS A 31 17.02 -8.79 -13.15
CA LYS A 31 15.92 -8.90 -14.11
C LYS A 31 16.23 -8.28 -15.48
N VAL A 32 17.09 -7.27 -15.54
CA VAL A 32 17.62 -6.73 -16.80
C VAL A 32 18.46 -7.77 -17.55
N LYS A 33 19.28 -8.57 -16.86
CA LYS A 33 20.07 -9.64 -17.51
C LYS A 33 19.18 -10.73 -18.12
N GLU A 34 18.07 -11.03 -17.46
CA GLU A 34 17.10 -12.04 -17.90
C GLU A 34 16.17 -11.55 -19.01
N ASN A 35 15.79 -10.24 -18.99
CA ASN A 35 14.70 -9.69 -19.79
C ASN A 35 15.06 -8.38 -20.53
N ASN A 36 16.30 -8.18 -20.93
CA ASN A 36 16.84 -6.89 -21.38
C ASN A 36 15.97 -6.11 -22.39
N LYS A 37 15.44 -6.79 -23.41
CA LYS A 37 14.63 -6.19 -24.50
C LYS A 37 13.13 -6.16 -24.21
N LYS A 38 12.68 -6.77 -23.10
CA LYS A 38 11.29 -6.82 -22.74
C LYS A 38 10.85 -5.46 -22.18
N ILE A 39 9.62 -5.06 -22.49
CA ILE A 39 9.02 -3.87 -21.89
C ILE A 39 8.79 -4.12 -20.40
N PHE A 40 9.37 -3.26 -19.58
CA PHE A 40 9.20 -3.23 -18.13
C PHE A 40 8.12 -2.21 -17.71
N LEU A 41 8.22 -0.99 -18.23
CA LEU A 41 7.39 0.12 -17.84
C LEU A 41 6.65 0.69 -19.05
N ILE A 42 5.34 0.89 -18.88
CA ILE A 42 4.47 1.56 -19.85
C ILE A 42 3.82 2.75 -19.14
N CYS A 43 3.93 3.94 -19.75
CA CYS A 43 3.35 5.17 -19.23
C CYS A 43 2.34 5.72 -20.24
N PRO A 44 1.04 5.39 -20.13
CA PRO A 44 -0.01 5.92 -20.98
C PRO A 44 -0.04 7.45 -21.01
N GLY A 45 -0.32 8.03 -22.16
CA GLY A 45 -0.42 9.48 -22.34
C GLY A 45 -0.04 9.90 -23.75
N LYS A 46 0.10 11.21 -24.01
CA LYS A 46 0.39 11.76 -25.34
C LYS A 46 1.67 11.16 -25.96
N ASP A 47 2.70 10.94 -25.14
CA ASP A 47 3.99 10.41 -25.58
C ASP A 47 4.03 8.88 -25.59
N ASN A 48 3.05 8.23 -24.94
CA ASN A 48 2.95 6.77 -24.77
C ASN A 48 4.31 6.12 -24.49
N ASP A 49 5.04 6.69 -23.51
CA ASP A 49 6.41 6.29 -23.19
C ASP A 49 6.45 4.82 -22.74
N GLN A 50 7.28 4.02 -23.41
CA GLN A 50 7.55 2.65 -23.05
C GLN A 50 9.03 2.45 -22.86
N PHE A 51 9.41 1.74 -21.80
CA PHE A 51 10.81 1.46 -21.50
C PHE A 51 11.02 -0.04 -21.37
N THR A 52 11.98 -0.56 -22.11
CA THR A 52 12.51 -1.90 -21.87
C THR A 52 13.22 -1.95 -20.52
N TYR A 53 13.47 -3.15 -20.00
CA TYR A 53 14.28 -3.33 -18.80
C TYR A 53 15.64 -2.65 -18.90
N SER A 54 16.32 -2.79 -20.06
CA SER A 54 17.64 -2.18 -20.29
C SER A 54 17.59 -0.66 -20.40
N GLU A 55 16.62 -0.09 -21.10
CA GLU A 55 16.45 1.37 -21.22
C GLU A 55 16.14 1.98 -19.87
N PHE A 56 15.19 1.42 -19.12
CA PHE A 56 14.84 1.91 -17.80
C PHE A 56 16.05 1.89 -16.86
N LYS A 57 16.79 0.78 -16.82
CA LYS A 57 18.01 0.68 -16.01
C LYS A 57 19.06 1.70 -16.42
N ALA A 58 19.28 1.92 -17.73
CA ALA A 58 20.25 2.89 -18.20
C ALA A 58 19.92 4.32 -17.69
N ILE A 59 18.64 4.68 -17.71
CA ILE A 59 18.15 5.96 -17.17
C ILE A 59 18.38 6.04 -15.64
N VAL A 60 18.06 4.96 -14.92
CA VAL A 60 18.32 4.86 -13.48
C VAL A 60 19.80 5.04 -13.18
N ASP A 61 20.69 4.37 -13.92
CA ASP A 61 22.14 4.46 -13.71
C ASP A 61 22.69 5.88 -13.98
N GLN A 62 22.19 6.54 -15.01
CA GLN A 62 22.55 7.94 -15.29
C GLN A 62 22.06 8.88 -14.16
N THR A 63 20.82 8.70 -13.71
CA THR A 63 20.28 9.49 -12.59
C THR A 63 21.05 9.23 -11.31
N SER A 64 21.50 8.00 -11.07
CA SER A 64 22.34 7.65 -9.92
C SER A 64 23.68 8.42 -9.92
N LYS A 65 24.31 8.56 -11.10
CA LYS A 65 25.53 9.40 -11.25
C LYS A 65 25.23 10.85 -10.83
N PHE A 66 24.13 11.42 -11.31
CA PHE A 66 23.72 12.75 -10.95
C PHE A 66 23.53 12.92 -9.42
N LEU A 67 22.85 11.97 -8.74
CA LEU A 67 22.65 12.02 -7.30
C LEU A 67 23.97 12.04 -6.53
N ILE A 68 24.96 11.24 -6.95
CA ILE A 68 26.30 11.21 -6.34
C ILE A 68 27.06 12.50 -6.62
N GLN A 69 27.01 13.02 -7.86
CA GLN A 69 27.62 14.33 -8.21
C GLN A 69 27.06 15.48 -7.39
N SER A 70 25.78 15.40 -7.03
CA SER A 70 25.13 16.38 -6.15
C SER A 70 25.60 16.30 -4.69
N GLY A 71 26.57 15.42 -4.38
CA GLY A 71 27.16 15.30 -3.04
C GLY A 71 26.40 14.40 -2.08
N LEU A 72 25.32 13.74 -2.54
CA LEU A 72 24.54 12.80 -1.74
C LEU A 72 25.36 11.54 -1.41
N LYS A 73 25.24 11.10 -0.15
CA LYS A 73 25.96 9.94 0.40
C LYS A 73 24.99 8.86 0.86
N LYS A 74 25.49 7.63 1.00
CA LYS A 74 24.72 6.53 1.60
C LYS A 74 24.06 7.00 2.92
N ASN A 75 22.80 6.62 3.09
CA ASN A 75 21.89 6.96 4.19
C ASN A 75 21.35 8.41 4.20
N ASP A 76 21.78 9.27 3.28
CA ASP A 76 21.09 10.55 3.09
C ASP A 76 19.65 10.26 2.60
N LYS A 77 18.75 11.15 2.99
CA LYS A 77 17.33 11.03 2.63
C LYS A 77 16.99 12.03 1.53
N ILE A 78 16.17 11.56 0.57
CA ILE A 78 15.62 12.40 -0.50
C ILE A 78 14.10 12.31 -0.50
N SER A 79 13.44 13.45 -0.49
CA SER A 79 11.98 13.53 -0.62
C SER A 79 11.57 13.57 -2.08
N LEU A 80 10.55 12.78 -2.43
CA LEU A 80 9.94 12.73 -3.76
C LEU A 80 8.48 13.18 -3.70
N ILE A 81 8.16 14.36 -4.28
CA ILE A 81 6.82 14.94 -4.27
C ILE A 81 6.23 14.86 -5.68
N PHE A 82 5.59 13.76 -5.98
CA PHE A 82 5.07 13.46 -7.32
C PHE A 82 3.73 12.72 -7.24
N HIS A 83 2.83 13.01 -8.16
CA HIS A 83 1.84 12.01 -8.57
C HIS A 83 2.55 10.87 -9.32
N ASN A 84 1.82 9.81 -9.64
CA ASN A 84 2.37 8.70 -10.42
C ASN A 84 3.01 9.22 -11.71
N SER A 85 4.28 8.92 -11.89
CA SER A 85 5.05 9.33 -13.05
C SER A 85 6.30 8.48 -13.24
N PRO A 86 6.83 8.39 -14.46
CA PRO A 86 8.10 7.71 -14.70
C PRO A 86 9.28 8.41 -14.00
N GLU A 87 9.24 9.72 -13.81
CA GLU A 87 10.26 10.51 -13.10
C GLU A 87 10.36 10.06 -11.63
N PHE A 88 9.23 9.85 -10.96
CA PHE A 88 9.21 9.29 -9.62
C PHE A 88 9.96 7.95 -9.56
N LEU A 89 9.67 7.04 -10.50
CA LEU A 89 10.30 5.72 -10.51
C LEU A 89 11.80 5.78 -10.78
N VAL A 90 12.21 6.61 -11.71
CA VAL A 90 13.64 6.79 -12.02
C VAL A 90 14.39 7.29 -10.79
N LEU A 91 13.87 8.33 -10.11
CA LEU A 91 14.47 8.86 -8.87
C LEU A 91 14.43 7.85 -7.72
N TYR A 92 13.33 7.08 -7.60
CA TYR A 92 13.17 6.03 -6.60
C TYR A 92 14.26 4.95 -6.74
N PHE A 93 14.39 4.34 -7.92
CA PHE A 93 15.41 3.30 -8.15
C PHE A 93 16.84 3.86 -8.14
N ALA A 94 17.06 5.07 -8.64
CA ALA A 94 18.36 5.73 -8.62
C ALA A 94 18.82 6.03 -7.19
N GLY A 95 17.94 6.56 -6.36
CA GLY A 95 18.23 6.78 -4.94
C GLY A 95 18.55 5.48 -4.21
N LEU A 96 17.73 4.42 -4.41
CA LEU A 96 18.00 3.10 -3.82
C LEU A 96 19.33 2.50 -4.30
N SER A 97 19.71 2.71 -5.55
CA SER A 97 21.02 2.24 -6.08
C SER A 97 22.21 2.95 -5.44
N CYS A 98 22.03 4.20 -5.02
CA CYS A 98 23.02 5.00 -4.32
C CYS A 98 23.06 4.72 -2.81
N GLY A 99 22.15 3.89 -2.29
CA GLY A 99 21.98 3.65 -0.86
C GLY A 99 21.37 4.83 -0.11
N LEU A 100 20.59 5.67 -0.81
CA LEU A 100 19.81 6.73 -0.22
C LEU A 100 18.49 6.15 0.32
N THR A 101 17.90 6.86 1.28
CA THR A 101 16.55 6.58 1.76
C THR A 101 15.54 7.46 1.03
N ILE A 102 14.53 6.86 0.46
CA ILE A 102 13.45 7.56 -0.26
C ILE A 102 12.35 7.95 0.73
N VAL A 103 11.91 9.21 0.66
CA VAL A 103 10.76 9.72 1.41
C VAL A 103 9.70 10.16 0.41
N PRO A 104 8.79 9.26 0.00
CA PRO A 104 7.71 9.62 -0.92
C PRO A 104 6.66 10.45 -0.18
N ILE A 105 6.30 11.60 -0.76
CA ILE A 105 5.36 12.54 -0.15
C ILE A 105 4.15 12.71 -1.06
N ASN A 106 2.96 12.62 -0.48
CA ASN A 106 1.72 12.91 -1.20
C ASN A 106 1.68 14.38 -1.64
N PRO A 107 1.62 14.67 -2.96
CA PRO A 107 1.59 16.03 -3.48
C PRO A 107 0.30 16.81 -3.13
N ASP A 108 -0.75 16.11 -2.71
CA ASP A 108 -2.03 16.71 -2.34
C ASP A 108 -2.06 17.23 -0.89
N LEU A 109 -1.08 16.88 -0.06
CA LEU A 109 -0.95 17.40 1.30
C LEU A 109 -0.83 18.94 1.30
N SER A 110 -1.19 19.56 2.40
CA SER A 110 -0.99 20.99 2.62
C SER A 110 0.50 21.36 2.64
N PRO A 111 0.87 22.60 2.32
CA PRO A 111 2.27 23.05 2.44
C PRO A 111 2.86 22.80 3.82
N ARG A 112 2.07 22.99 4.89
CA ARG A 112 2.49 22.73 6.27
C ARG A 112 2.88 21.28 6.53
N GLU A 113 2.06 20.34 6.05
CA GLU A 113 2.31 18.90 6.19
C GLU A 113 3.54 18.47 5.38
N ILE A 114 3.65 18.96 4.13
CA ILE A 114 4.84 18.71 3.29
C ILE A 114 6.11 19.20 4.00
N LYS A 115 6.09 20.43 4.50
CA LYS A 115 7.22 21.00 5.26
C LYS A 115 7.57 20.12 6.45
N TYR A 116 6.59 19.75 7.26
CA TYR A 116 6.79 18.89 8.43
C TYR A 116 7.50 17.58 8.04
N ILE A 117 7.04 16.89 6.99
CA ILE A 117 7.64 15.62 6.56
C ILE A 117 9.09 15.81 6.09
N ILE A 118 9.38 16.87 5.34
CA ILE A 118 10.73 17.18 4.87
C ILE A 118 11.68 17.41 6.05
N GLU A 119 11.26 18.19 7.06
CA GLU A 119 12.06 18.50 8.24
C GLU A 119 12.21 17.29 9.17
N ASP A 120 11.11 16.60 9.50
CA ASP A 120 11.13 15.42 10.39
C ASP A 120 11.96 14.27 9.80
N SER A 121 11.91 14.09 8.48
CA SER A 121 12.74 13.10 7.81
C SER A 121 14.22 13.49 7.69
N ASP A 122 14.61 14.73 7.94
CA ASP A 122 15.95 15.29 7.65
C ASP A 122 16.36 15.05 6.19
N SER A 123 15.45 15.32 5.24
CA SER A 123 15.73 15.17 3.81
C SER A 123 16.75 16.19 3.32
N LYS A 124 17.80 15.76 2.62
CA LYS A 124 18.83 16.63 2.06
C LYS A 124 18.45 17.27 0.73
N TYR A 125 17.68 16.52 -0.06
CA TYR A 125 17.15 16.94 -1.35
C TYR A 125 15.64 16.69 -1.42
N VAL A 126 14.95 17.61 -2.07
CA VAL A 126 13.52 17.48 -2.39
C VAL A 126 13.37 17.58 -3.91
N PHE A 127 12.96 16.50 -4.52
CA PHE A 127 12.58 16.47 -5.92
C PHE A 127 11.07 16.62 -6.05
N TYR A 128 10.60 17.51 -6.90
CA TYR A 128 9.17 17.75 -7.06
C TYR A 128 8.79 18.03 -8.52
N ASN A 129 7.56 17.68 -8.89
CA ASN A 129 7.04 17.98 -10.22
C ASN A 129 6.82 19.49 -10.40
N HIS A 130 7.13 20.02 -11.58
CA HIS A 130 6.99 21.43 -11.91
C HIS A 130 5.58 22.01 -11.63
N THR A 131 4.54 21.17 -11.70
CA THR A 131 3.15 21.56 -11.38
C THR A 131 2.93 21.96 -9.93
N LEU A 132 3.88 21.63 -9.04
CA LEU A 132 3.84 21.92 -7.61
C LEU A 132 4.69 23.13 -7.21
N GLU A 133 5.26 23.87 -8.17
CA GLU A 133 6.18 24.98 -7.94
C GLU A 133 5.62 25.99 -6.95
N SER A 134 4.44 26.53 -7.18
CA SER A 134 3.82 27.52 -6.29
C SER A 134 3.59 27.01 -4.86
N LYS A 135 3.33 25.71 -4.69
CA LYS A 135 3.16 25.08 -3.39
C LYS A 135 4.51 24.97 -2.66
N ILE A 136 5.57 24.60 -3.37
CA ILE A 136 6.92 24.47 -2.81
C ILE A 136 7.52 25.85 -2.49
N ASP A 137 7.36 26.85 -3.38
CA ASP A 137 7.81 28.23 -3.14
C ASP A 137 7.24 28.81 -1.84
N SER A 138 6.01 28.41 -1.48
CA SER A 138 5.37 28.89 -0.24
C SER A 138 6.05 28.39 1.04
N ILE A 139 6.86 27.34 0.98
CA ILE A 139 7.59 26.77 2.12
C ILE A 139 9.11 26.93 2.01
N GLU A 140 9.65 27.27 0.83
CA GLU A 140 11.09 27.33 0.54
C GLU A 140 11.85 28.20 1.52
N ASN A 141 11.40 29.43 1.78
CA ASN A 141 12.04 30.38 2.68
C ASN A 141 12.15 29.89 4.13
N ASN A 142 11.42 28.84 4.48
CA ASN A 142 11.39 28.26 5.83
C ASN A 142 12.16 26.93 5.93
N LEU A 143 12.75 26.46 4.82
CA LEU A 143 13.57 25.25 4.77
C LEU A 143 15.05 25.62 4.82
N THR A 144 15.81 25.04 5.76
CA THR A 144 17.23 25.29 5.92
C THR A 144 18.06 24.06 5.58
N ASN A 145 19.17 24.26 4.88
CA ASN A 145 20.09 23.18 4.48
C ASN A 145 19.47 22.09 3.57
N ILE A 146 18.45 22.44 2.80
CA ILE A 146 17.74 21.52 1.90
C ILE A 146 17.88 22.05 0.47
N THR A 147 18.23 21.17 -0.46
CA THR A 147 18.25 21.51 -1.88
C THR A 147 16.91 21.14 -2.53
N LEU A 148 16.21 22.15 -3.03
CA LEU A 148 14.98 21.98 -3.79
C LEU A 148 15.30 21.84 -5.28
N ARG A 149 14.78 20.80 -5.92
CA ARG A 149 14.98 20.58 -7.34
C ARG A 149 13.67 20.29 -8.07
N LYS A 150 13.27 21.25 -8.84
CA LYS A 150 12.18 21.08 -9.79
C LYS A 150 12.59 20.08 -10.86
N THR A 151 11.73 19.10 -11.11
CA THR A 151 11.95 18.05 -12.11
C THR A 151 10.87 18.18 -13.18
N GLY A 152 11.31 18.35 -14.41
CA GLY A 152 10.46 18.31 -15.58
C GLY A 152 10.28 16.89 -16.10
N THR A 153 10.64 16.63 -17.36
CA THR A 153 10.61 15.31 -17.96
C THR A 153 11.87 14.50 -17.66
N ILE A 154 11.81 13.17 -17.85
CA ILE A 154 13.00 12.29 -17.81
C ILE A 154 14.11 12.83 -18.73
N LYS A 155 13.76 13.34 -19.92
CA LYS A 155 14.74 13.90 -20.86
C LYS A 155 15.48 15.10 -20.28
N GLU A 156 14.77 15.99 -19.60
CA GLU A 156 15.39 17.14 -18.90
C GLU A 156 16.26 16.69 -17.73
N LEU A 157 15.81 15.70 -16.96
CA LEU A 157 16.61 15.15 -15.88
C LEU A 157 17.93 14.58 -16.40
N ILE A 158 17.90 13.78 -17.47
CA ILE A 158 19.07 13.14 -18.07
C ILE A 158 19.99 14.16 -18.74
N SER A 159 19.45 15.15 -19.46
CA SER A 159 20.25 16.15 -20.18
C SER A 159 21.13 17.01 -19.26
N SER A 160 20.80 17.07 -17.97
CA SER A 160 21.55 17.78 -16.95
C SER A 160 22.70 16.97 -16.32
N ILE A 161 22.96 15.74 -16.81
CA ILE A 161 23.92 14.81 -16.22
C ILE A 161 25.20 14.79 -17.06
N ASP A 162 26.36 14.98 -16.42
CA ASP A 162 27.67 14.78 -17.03
C ASP A 162 27.96 13.27 -17.19
N ASN A 163 28.24 12.84 -18.43
CA ASN A 163 28.40 11.44 -18.77
C ASN A 163 29.80 10.85 -18.44
N GLU A 164 30.77 11.70 -18.04
CA GLU A 164 32.16 11.25 -17.84
C GLU A 164 32.43 10.54 -16.50
N ILE A 165 31.45 10.47 -15.59
CA ILE A 165 31.68 9.87 -14.26
C ILE A 165 31.43 8.35 -14.29
N ASN A 166 32.43 7.60 -13.82
CA ASN A 166 32.29 6.20 -13.51
C ASN A 166 31.43 5.99 -12.27
N PHE A 167 30.18 5.55 -12.47
CA PHE A 167 29.30 5.19 -11.38
C PHE A 167 29.76 3.90 -10.69
N LYS A 168 30.09 4.00 -9.41
CA LYS A 168 30.30 2.83 -8.56
C LYS A 168 29.15 2.76 -7.57
N GLN A 169 28.33 1.72 -7.71
CA GLN A 169 27.23 1.44 -6.80
C GLN A 169 27.71 1.34 -5.36
N ASN A 170 27.02 2.00 -4.42
CA ASN A 170 27.25 1.80 -3.01
C ASN A 170 26.80 0.39 -2.60
N LYS A 171 27.58 -0.23 -1.71
CA LYS A 171 27.17 -1.51 -1.13
C LYS A 171 25.98 -1.27 -0.20
N THR A 172 24.81 -1.71 -0.63
CA THR A 172 23.59 -1.72 0.17
C THR A 172 23.23 -3.16 0.53
N SER A 173 22.67 -3.35 1.71
CA SER A 173 22.26 -4.65 2.26
C SER A 173 20.75 -4.68 2.48
N LEU A 174 20.23 -5.88 2.74
CA LEU A 174 18.82 -6.07 3.06
C LEU A 174 18.37 -5.26 4.29
N SER A 175 19.24 -5.02 5.26
CA SER A 175 18.95 -4.28 6.50
C SER A 175 19.04 -2.76 6.36
N ASP A 176 19.58 -2.24 5.24
CA ASP A 176 19.63 -0.79 5.03
C ASP A 176 18.22 -0.23 4.81
N THR A 177 17.96 0.96 5.34
CA THR A 177 16.69 1.66 5.12
C THR A 177 16.53 2.02 3.65
N ALA A 178 15.42 1.60 3.06
CA ALA A 178 15.09 1.88 1.66
C ALA A 178 14.09 3.05 1.55
N VAL A 179 13.03 3.01 2.33
CA VAL A 179 11.92 3.97 2.23
C VAL A 179 11.45 4.38 3.62
N ILE A 180 11.06 5.64 3.80
CA ILE A 180 10.30 6.10 4.95
C ILE A 180 8.97 6.63 4.45
N ILE A 181 7.86 6.00 4.85
CA ILE A 181 6.51 6.40 4.45
C ILE A 181 5.78 6.98 5.65
N TYR A 182 5.23 8.18 5.47
CA TYR A 182 4.48 8.85 6.52
C TYR A 182 3.02 8.44 6.51
N THR A 183 2.52 8.06 7.68
CA THR A 183 1.12 7.72 7.93
C THR A 183 0.46 8.77 8.82
N SER A 184 -0.85 8.98 8.64
CA SER A 184 -1.64 9.83 9.53
C SER A 184 -1.72 9.18 10.92
N GLY A 185 -1.02 9.78 11.89
CA GLY A 185 -1.11 9.31 13.29
C GLY A 185 -2.39 9.82 13.96
N THR A 186 -2.97 9.02 14.85
CA THR A 186 -4.12 9.41 15.71
C THR A 186 -3.79 10.60 16.62
N THR A 187 -2.50 10.91 16.82
CA THR A 187 -1.99 11.95 17.72
C THR A 187 -1.68 13.30 17.05
N GLY A 188 -2.07 13.50 15.80
CA GLY A 188 -2.01 14.80 15.08
C GLY A 188 -0.90 14.91 14.03
N ASN A 189 0.37 14.63 14.33
CA ASN A 189 1.44 14.69 13.33
C ASN A 189 1.69 13.32 12.66
N PRO A 190 1.95 13.29 11.34
CA PRO A 190 2.30 12.07 10.65
C PRO A 190 3.54 11.38 11.25
N LYS A 191 3.55 10.03 11.23
CA LYS A 191 4.67 9.20 11.71
C LYS A 191 5.38 8.57 10.52
N GLY A 192 6.71 8.67 10.47
CA GLY A 192 7.54 8.06 9.42
C GLY A 192 7.84 6.60 9.71
N VAL A 193 7.26 5.68 8.95
CA VAL A 193 7.50 4.22 9.04
C VAL A 193 8.78 3.87 8.30
N ILE A 194 9.73 3.23 8.97
CA ILE A 194 11.05 2.88 8.42
C ILE A 194 11.00 1.49 7.76
N LEU A 195 11.09 1.46 6.43
CA LEU A 195 11.11 0.24 5.64
C LEU A 195 12.50 -0.02 5.07
N THR A 196 12.98 -1.25 5.23
CA THR A 196 14.27 -1.73 4.72
C THR A 196 14.12 -2.39 3.35
N HIS A 197 15.23 -2.63 2.66
CA HIS A 197 15.24 -3.46 1.46
C HIS A 197 14.69 -4.87 1.72
N LEU A 198 14.90 -5.42 2.92
CA LEU A 198 14.33 -6.70 3.34
C LEU A 198 12.80 -6.66 3.30
N ASN A 199 12.22 -5.63 3.91
CA ASN A 199 10.76 -5.48 3.96
C ASN A 199 10.17 -5.44 2.55
N LEU A 200 10.71 -4.58 1.68
CA LEU A 200 10.21 -4.40 0.31
C LEU A 200 10.33 -5.69 -0.52
N LEU A 201 11.49 -6.36 -0.46
CA LEU A 201 11.74 -7.56 -1.27
C LEU A 201 10.98 -8.77 -0.76
N SER A 202 10.86 -8.95 0.55
CA SER A 202 10.12 -10.08 1.13
C SER A 202 8.64 -10.00 0.79
N ASP A 203 8.05 -8.81 0.86
CA ASP A 203 6.64 -8.63 0.55
C ASP A 203 6.37 -8.76 -0.96
N ALA A 204 7.20 -8.15 -1.81
CA ALA A 204 7.12 -8.30 -3.26
C ALA A 204 7.25 -9.76 -3.71
N MET A 205 8.19 -10.52 -3.12
CA MET A 205 8.34 -11.95 -3.34
C MET A 205 7.10 -12.73 -2.91
N SER A 206 6.58 -12.42 -1.73
CA SER A 206 5.44 -13.12 -1.15
C SER A 206 4.19 -12.97 -2.01
N ILE A 207 3.87 -11.75 -2.43
CA ILE A 207 2.74 -11.46 -3.31
C ILE A 207 2.94 -12.14 -4.67
N SER A 208 4.15 -12.04 -5.25
CA SER A 208 4.49 -12.66 -6.53
C SER A 208 4.26 -14.19 -6.50
N ASN A 209 4.73 -14.84 -5.42
CA ASN A 209 4.59 -16.28 -5.24
C ASN A 209 3.13 -16.69 -4.96
N TRP A 210 2.42 -15.92 -4.13
CA TRP A 210 1.02 -16.18 -3.79
C TRP A 210 0.13 -16.27 -5.02
N PHE A 211 0.27 -15.31 -5.93
CA PHE A 211 -0.50 -15.24 -7.17
C PHE A 211 0.16 -15.91 -8.36
N LYS A 212 1.31 -16.56 -8.16
CA LYS A 212 2.10 -17.22 -9.22
C LYS A 212 2.40 -16.26 -10.39
N PHE A 213 2.82 -15.06 -10.05
CA PHE A 213 3.25 -14.09 -11.05
C PHE A 213 4.41 -14.66 -11.88
N ASN A 214 4.48 -14.27 -13.12
CA ASN A 214 5.51 -14.69 -14.05
C ASN A 214 5.87 -13.56 -15.01
N ASN A 215 6.70 -13.85 -15.98
CA ASN A 215 7.16 -12.86 -16.93
C ASN A 215 6.05 -12.28 -17.84
N GLU A 216 4.88 -12.91 -17.95
CA GLU A 216 3.72 -12.38 -18.68
C GLU A 216 2.82 -11.48 -17.82
N THR A 217 3.06 -11.46 -16.51
CA THR A 217 2.28 -10.62 -15.59
C THR A 217 2.48 -9.15 -15.93
N ARG A 218 1.37 -8.43 -16.10
CA ARG A 218 1.36 -7.00 -16.33
C ARG A 218 0.38 -6.35 -15.36
N CYS A 219 0.91 -5.56 -14.45
CA CYS A 219 0.10 -4.87 -13.46
C CYS A 219 -0.27 -3.46 -13.93
N LEU A 220 -1.55 -3.09 -13.78
CA LEU A 220 -2.01 -1.71 -13.93
C LEU A 220 -1.88 -1.00 -12.57
N CYS A 221 -0.98 -0.03 -12.49
CA CYS A 221 -0.74 0.78 -11.30
C CYS A 221 -1.58 2.05 -11.35
N ILE A 222 -2.71 2.04 -10.65
CA ILE A 222 -3.60 3.20 -10.49
C ILE A 222 -3.52 3.80 -9.10
N LEU A 223 -3.09 3.02 -8.10
CA LEU A 223 -2.88 3.52 -6.76
C LEU A 223 -1.63 4.40 -6.69
N PRO A 224 -1.62 5.40 -5.80
CA PRO A 224 -0.49 6.31 -5.69
C PRO A 224 0.81 5.59 -5.32
N LEU A 225 1.90 5.96 -6.01
CA LEU A 225 3.25 5.46 -5.73
C LEU A 225 3.87 6.02 -4.45
N PHE A 226 3.27 7.03 -3.84
CA PHE A 226 3.69 7.49 -2.51
C PHE A 226 3.13 6.61 -1.39
N HIS A 227 2.28 5.61 -1.69
CA HIS A 227 1.82 4.56 -0.79
C HIS A 227 2.42 3.20 -1.15
N ASN A 228 2.57 2.35 -0.14
CA ASN A 228 3.17 1.01 -0.25
C ASN A 228 2.47 0.13 -1.28
N ASN A 229 1.14 0.12 -1.30
CA ASN A 229 0.39 -0.75 -2.19
C ASN A 229 0.79 -0.52 -3.66
N GLY A 230 0.88 0.75 -4.10
CA GLY A 230 1.36 1.08 -5.44
C GLY A 230 2.79 0.59 -5.69
N GLN A 231 3.70 0.81 -4.72
CA GLN A 231 5.11 0.43 -4.85
C GLN A 231 5.31 -1.08 -4.84
N ILE A 232 4.67 -1.79 -3.92
CA ILE A 232 4.93 -3.22 -3.73
C ILE A 232 4.11 -4.06 -4.71
N THR A 233 2.79 -3.90 -4.66
CA THR A 233 1.88 -4.83 -5.34
C THR A 233 1.92 -4.67 -6.86
N THR A 234 1.97 -3.43 -7.35
CA THR A 234 1.85 -3.16 -8.78
C THR A 234 3.17 -2.79 -9.48
N LEU A 235 4.26 -2.63 -8.72
CA LEU A 235 5.59 -2.36 -9.26
C LEU A 235 6.62 -3.45 -8.89
N LEU A 236 6.91 -3.65 -7.59
CA LEU A 236 7.98 -4.55 -7.17
C LEU A 236 7.60 -6.03 -7.30
N ALA A 237 6.35 -6.42 -7.06
CA ALA A 237 5.93 -7.82 -7.21
C ALA A 237 5.96 -8.29 -8.69
N PRO A 238 5.42 -7.56 -9.69
CA PRO A 238 5.63 -7.94 -11.09
C PRO A 238 7.10 -7.84 -11.52
N LEU A 239 7.89 -6.86 -11.03
CA LEU A 239 9.34 -6.81 -11.29
C LEU A 239 10.04 -8.08 -10.77
N TYR A 240 9.67 -8.54 -9.56
CA TYR A 240 10.22 -9.77 -8.97
C TYR A 240 10.00 -10.98 -9.87
N ALA A 241 8.85 -11.07 -10.51
CA ALA A 241 8.50 -12.12 -11.46
C ALA A 241 9.04 -11.90 -12.90
N GLY A 242 9.74 -10.79 -13.19
CA GLY A 242 10.15 -10.43 -14.55
C GLY A 242 9.00 -9.94 -15.44
N GLY A 243 7.91 -9.48 -14.84
CA GLY A 243 6.73 -8.93 -15.50
C GLY A 243 6.89 -7.46 -15.92
N SER A 244 5.78 -6.75 -16.03
CA SER A 244 5.74 -5.34 -16.45
C SER A 244 4.67 -4.56 -15.68
N THR A 245 4.81 -3.24 -15.67
CA THR A 245 3.87 -2.34 -15.00
C THR A 245 3.41 -1.25 -15.96
N VAL A 246 2.10 -1.00 -15.98
CA VAL A 246 1.47 0.16 -16.63
C VAL A 246 1.21 1.20 -15.56
N ILE A 247 1.85 2.37 -15.65
CA ILE A 247 1.70 3.44 -14.67
C ILE A 247 0.90 4.58 -15.27
N VAL A 248 -0.26 4.82 -14.70
CA VAL A 248 -1.11 5.93 -15.13
C VAL A 248 -0.58 7.23 -14.53
N LYS A 249 -0.16 8.15 -15.39
CA LYS A 249 0.37 9.46 -14.97
C LYS A 249 -0.69 10.30 -14.27
N GLY A 250 -0.32 10.91 -13.14
CA GLY A 250 -1.20 11.81 -12.40
C GLY A 250 -2.37 11.09 -11.70
N LYS A 251 -3.53 11.74 -11.70
CA LYS A 251 -4.78 11.16 -11.17
C LYS A 251 -5.54 10.48 -12.31
N ILE A 252 -5.85 9.21 -12.14
CA ILE A 252 -6.63 8.47 -13.14
C ILE A 252 -8.08 8.95 -13.18
N SER A 253 -8.60 9.09 -14.39
CA SER A 253 -10.04 9.05 -14.58
C SER A 253 -10.52 7.60 -14.61
N LEU A 254 -11.33 7.19 -13.66
CA LEU A 254 -11.85 5.82 -13.59
C LEU A 254 -12.74 5.45 -14.79
N TYR A 255 -13.23 6.43 -15.55
CA TYR A 255 -13.88 6.20 -16.86
C TYR A 255 -12.95 5.51 -17.86
N ALA A 256 -11.64 5.78 -17.80
CA ALA A 256 -10.65 5.19 -18.69
C ALA A 256 -10.11 3.83 -18.20
N PHE A 257 -10.53 3.36 -17.02
CA PHE A 257 -9.97 2.16 -16.39
C PHE A 257 -9.97 0.94 -17.32
N TRP A 258 -11.14 0.58 -17.86
CA TRP A 258 -11.27 -0.60 -18.73
C TRP A 258 -10.58 -0.43 -20.09
N ASP A 259 -10.53 0.80 -20.61
CA ASP A 259 -9.78 1.08 -21.84
C ASP A 259 -8.28 0.85 -21.63
N LEU A 260 -7.72 1.32 -20.52
CA LEU A 260 -6.33 1.06 -20.13
C LEU A 260 -6.04 -0.42 -19.93
N VAL A 261 -6.94 -1.14 -19.23
CA VAL A 261 -6.82 -2.59 -19.05
C VAL A 261 -6.69 -3.30 -20.39
N ASN A 262 -7.59 -3.00 -21.34
CA ASN A 262 -7.64 -3.68 -22.62
C ASN A 262 -6.54 -3.24 -23.60
N GLU A 263 -6.25 -1.95 -23.68
CA GLU A 263 -5.23 -1.39 -24.57
C GLU A 263 -3.85 -1.94 -24.21
N TYR A 264 -3.53 -1.91 -22.91
CA TYR A 264 -2.19 -2.34 -22.46
C TYR A 264 -2.15 -3.82 -22.03
N LYS A 265 -3.25 -4.56 -22.18
CA LYS A 265 -3.34 -5.98 -21.80
C LYS A 265 -2.92 -6.23 -20.35
N ALA A 266 -3.40 -5.39 -19.44
CA ALA A 266 -3.14 -5.56 -18.01
C ALA A 266 -3.80 -6.84 -17.50
N THR A 267 -3.05 -7.65 -16.75
CA THR A 267 -3.52 -8.93 -16.22
C THR A 267 -3.89 -8.87 -14.74
N TRP A 268 -3.37 -7.87 -14.03
CA TRP A 268 -3.59 -7.65 -12.60
C TRP A 268 -3.67 -6.15 -12.27
N THR A 269 -4.36 -5.83 -11.21
CA THR A 269 -4.33 -4.49 -10.58
C THR A 269 -4.56 -4.62 -9.09
N SER A 270 -4.23 -3.58 -8.35
CA SER A 270 -4.62 -3.43 -6.94
C SER A 270 -5.44 -2.17 -6.77
N VAL A 271 -6.51 -2.27 -5.98
CA VAL A 271 -7.47 -1.18 -5.75
C VAL A 271 -7.94 -1.14 -4.29
N MET A 272 -8.59 -0.05 -3.91
CA MET A 272 -9.39 0.04 -2.69
C MET A 272 -10.85 -0.29 -3.01
N ALA A 273 -11.64 -0.70 -2.01
CA ALA A 273 -13.06 -1.02 -2.17
C ALA A 273 -13.89 0.14 -2.75
N SER A 274 -13.54 1.39 -2.40
CA SER A 274 -14.16 2.58 -2.98
C SER A 274 -14.01 2.68 -4.50
N ILE A 275 -12.86 2.25 -5.05
CA ILE A 275 -12.64 2.23 -6.51
C ILE A 275 -13.57 1.21 -7.17
N LEU A 276 -13.76 0.03 -6.57
CA LEU A 276 -14.70 -0.98 -7.09
C LEU A 276 -16.13 -0.43 -7.13
N SER A 277 -16.55 0.25 -6.07
CA SER A 277 -17.87 0.89 -5.99
C SER A 277 -18.07 1.96 -7.08
N ILE A 278 -17.04 2.78 -7.33
CA ILE A 278 -17.09 3.77 -8.41
C ILE A 278 -17.18 3.08 -9.78
N LEU A 279 -16.36 2.04 -10.02
CA LEU A 279 -16.40 1.29 -11.29
C LEU A 279 -17.77 0.63 -11.52
N LEU A 280 -18.44 0.18 -10.46
CA LEU A 280 -19.81 -0.33 -10.51
C LEU A 280 -20.84 0.74 -10.88
N SER A 281 -20.64 1.99 -10.45
CA SER A 281 -21.54 3.09 -10.77
C SER A 281 -21.42 3.59 -12.21
N LEU A 282 -20.31 3.28 -12.88
CA LEU A 282 -20.08 3.72 -14.27
C LEU A 282 -20.88 2.90 -15.28
N PRO A 283 -21.36 3.52 -16.37
CA PRO A 283 -22.20 2.86 -17.41
C PRO A 283 -21.34 1.97 -18.33
N ASN A 284 -20.51 1.10 -17.80
CA ASN A 284 -19.60 0.29 -18.59
C ASN A 284 -19.86 -1.21 -18.36
N GLU A 285 -20.07 -1.97 -19.45
CA GLU A 285 -20.39 -3.41 -19.40
C GLU A 285 -19.28 -4.25 -20.06
N ARG A 286 -18.03 -4.04 -19.67
CA ARG A 286 -16.92 -4.78 -20.27
C ARG A 286 -16.65 -6.10 -19.55
N LYS A 287 -17.37 -7.15 -19.93
CA LYS A 287 -17.09 -8.55 -19.53
C LYS A 287 -15.86 -9.12 -20.23
N ASP A 288 -15.55 -8.61 -21.43
CA ASP A 288 -14.37 -9.00 -22.20
C ASP A 288 -13.21 -8.05 -21.82
N ASN A 289 -12.35 -8.54 -20.93
CA ASN A 289 -11.17 -7.80 -20.45
C ASN A 289 -10.02 -8.77 -20.18
N SER A 290 -8.79 -8.22 -20.05
CA SER A 290 -7.56 -9.00 -19.85
C SER A 290 -7.22 -9.30 -18.39
N LEU A 291 -7.96 -8.74 -17.41
CA LEU A 291 -7.68 -8.97 -16.01
C LEU A 291 -7.96 -10.41 -15.60
N ARG A 292 -6.99 -11.01 -14.94
CA ARG A 292 -7.13 -12.34 -14.30
C ARG A 292 -7.69 -12.23 -12.89
N ALA A 293 -7.36 -11.13 -12.21
CA ALA A 293 -7.89 -10.82 -10.88
C ALA A 293 -7.56 -9.39 -10.45
N ILE A 294 -8.20 -8.98 -9.36
CA ILE A 294 -7.96 -7.73 -8.64
C ILE A 294 -7.59 -8.05 -7.20
N LEU A 295 -6.54 -7.43 -6.68
CA LEU A 295 -6.22 -7.42 -5.26
C LEU A 295 -6.85 -6.18 -4.63
N CYS A 296 -7.68 -6.38 -3.60
CA CYS A 296 -8.38 -5.30 -2.90
C CYS A 296 -7.92 -5.24 -1.44
N GLY A 297 -7.51 -4.04 -0.99
CA GLY A 297 -7.10 -3.83 0.40
C GLY A 297 -7.12 -2.37 0.81
N GLY A 298 -6.78 -2.11 2.08
CA GLY A 298 -6.75 -0.76 2.65
C GLY A 298 -8.11 -0.19 3.04
N GLN A 299 -9.20 -0.89 2.72
CA GLN A 299 -10.57 -0.59 3.13
C GLN A 299 -11.35 -1.91 3.22
N ILE A 300 -12.40 -1.94 4.02
CA ILE A 300 -13.31 -3.09 4.12
C ILE A 300 -14.00 -3.30 2.77
N LEU A 301 -13.93 -4.52 2.25
CA LEU A 301 -14.65 -4.93 1.06
C LEU A 301 -15.99 -5.57 1.47
N THR A 302 -17.10 -4.89 1.20
CA THR A 302 -18.40 -5.45 1.51
C THR A 302 -18.75 -6.59 0.55
N ARG A 303 -19.44 -7.60 1.05
CA ARG A 303 -19.93 -8.73 0.27
C ARG A 303 -20.74 -8.29 -0.96
N SER A 304 -21.57 -7.29 -0.79
CA SER A 304 -22.42 -6.75 -1.86
C SER A 304 -21.61 -6.19 -3.02
N VAL A 305 -20.57 -5.38 -2.72
CA VAL A 305 -19.68 -4.80 -3.74
C VAL A 305 -18.92 -5.91 -4.46
N GLN A 306 -18.40 -6.89 -3.72
CA GLN A 306 -17.68 -8.01 -4.31
C GLN A 306 -18.55 -8.82 -5.27
N ASP A 307 -19.72 -9.28 -4.82
CA ASP A 307 -20.63 -10.11 -5.62
C ASP A 307 -21.13 -9.38 -6.88
N GLN A 308 -21.48 -8.09 -6.76
CA GLN A 308 -21.89 -7.27 -7.89
C GLN A 308 -20.77 -7.09 -8.91
N PHE A 309 -19.54 -6.82 -8.44
CA PHE A 309 -18.41 -6.58 -9.31
C PHE A 309 -17.99 -7.85 -10.06
N GLU A 310 -17.85 -8.97 -9.36
CA GLU A 310 -17.49 -10.26 -9.96
C GLU A 310 -18.55 -10.73 -10.96
N SER A 311 -19.83 -10.59 -10.62
CA SER A 311 -20.95 -10.94 -11.53
C SER A 311 -20.96 -10.06 -12.78
N ARG A 312 -20.72 -8.75 -12.65
CA ARG A 312 -20.78 -7.80 -13.76
C ARG A 312 -19.59 -7.90 -14.69
N PHE A 313 -18.37 -8.01 -14.15
CA PHE A 313 -17.14 -7.91 -14.94
C PHE A 313 -16.42 -9.24 -15.14
N ASN A 314 -16.85 -10.30 -14.47
CA ASN A 314 -16.25 -11.64 -14.50
C ASN A 314 -14.75 -11.63 -14.10
N VAL A 315 -14.38 -10.82 -13.12
CA VAL A 315 -13.02 -10.68 -12.60
C VAL A 315 -13.04 -11.00 -11.11
N PRO A 316 -12.35 -12.03 -10.62
CA PRO A 316 -12.31 -12.36 -9.19
C PRO A 316 -11.54 -11.31 -8.40
N ILE A 317 -12.05 -11.01 -7.21
CA ILE A 317 -11.41 -10.09 -6.26
C ILE A 317 -10.79 -10.90 -5.13
N PHE A 318 -9.53 -10.63 -4.82
CA PHE A 318 -8.83 -11.17 -3.66
C PHE A 318 -8.70 -10.07 -2.61
N GLU A 319 -9.33 -10.27 -1.48
CA GLU A 319 -9.18 -9.37 -0.35
C GLU A 319 -7.85 -9.61 0.34
N GLY A 320 -7.18 -8.53 0.74
CA GLY A 320 -5.94 -8.58 1.49
C GLY A 320 -5.88 -7.50 2.55
N TYR A 321 -5.17 -7.80 3.63
CA TYR A 321 -4.98 -6.94 4.78
C TYR A 321 -3.50 -6.64 5.00
N GLY A 322 -3.22 -5.40 5.34
CA GLY A 322 -1.90 -4.93 5.71
C GLY A 322 -1.88 -3.44 6.00
N LEU A 323 -0.79 -3.00 6.56
CA LEU A 323 -0.54 -1.62 6.98
C LEU A 323 0.78 -1.13 6.40
N THR A 324 1.06 0.16 6.52
CA THR A 324 2.37 0.70 6.18
C THR A 324 3.46 0.06 7.01
N GLU A 325 3.19 -0.19 8.28
CA GLU A 325 4.06 -0.83 9.25
C GLU A 325 4.38 -2.30 8.92
N THR A 326 3.58 -2.91 8.05
CA THR A 326 3.82 -4.27 7.52
C THR A 326 4.13 -4.25 6.03
N THR A 327 4.70 -3.17 5.54
CA THR A 327 5.11 -2.91 4.16
C THR A 327 3.94 -2.75 3.22
N SER A 328 3.13 -3.80 2.96
CA SER A 328 1.91 -3.73 2.17
C SER A 328 0.90 -4.76 2.67
N PHE A 329 1.00 -6.02 2.24
CA PHE A 329 0.08 -7.06 2.66
C PHE A 329 0.75 -8.05 3.63
N SER A 330 0.05 -8.39 4.70
CA SER A 330 0.44 -9.46 5.63
C SER A 330 -0.45 -10.68 5.49
N CYS A 331 -1.65 -10.48 4.98
CA CYS A 331 -2.68 -11.48 4.83
C CYS A 331 -3.37 -11.29 3.48
N ILE A 332 -3.61 -12.37 2.76
CA ILE A 332 -4.30 -12.34 1.46
C ILE A 332 -5.20 -13.55 1.35
N ASN A 333 -6.38 -13.37 0.78
CA ASN A 333 -7.31 -14.47 0.52
C ASN A 333 -6.72 -15.50 -0.44
N ASN A 334 -7.14 -16.75 -0.30
CA ASN A 334 -6.50 -17.91 -0.94
C ASN A 334 -6.58 -17.87 -2.47
N TYR A 335 -5.48 -18.19 -3.14
CA TYR A 335 -5.40 -18.37 -4.58
C TYR A 335 -5.33 -19.88 -4.93
N PRO A 336 -5.98 -20.40 -5.98
CA PRO A 336 -6.81 -19.67 -6.94
C PRO A 336 -8.21 -19.30 -6.38
N ALA A 337 -9.03 -18.63 -7.21
CA ALA A 337 -10.28 -18.00 -6.79
C ALA A 337 -11.29 -18.96 -6.10
N GLU A 338 -11.31 -20.22 -6.48
CA GLU A 338 -12.19 -21.29 -5.92
C GLU A 338 -11.83 -21.62 -4.46
N LYS A 339 -10.64 -21.25 -4.02
CA LYS A 339 -10.15 -21.50 -2.63
C LYS A 339 -10.38 -20.32 -1.70
N ARG A 340 -10.93 -19.22 -2.21
CA ARG A 340 -11.18 -18.03 -1.38
C ARG A 340 -12.20 -18.33 -0.30
N LYS A 341 -11.96 -17.79 0.88
CA LYS A 341 -12.93 -17.70 1.97
C LYS A 341 -13.51 -16.29 1.97
N ILE A 342 -14.64 -16.13 1.32
CA ILE A 342 -15.26 -14.80 1.16
C ILE A 342 -15.67 -14.22 2.52
N GLY A 343 -15.37 -12.92 2.74
CA GLY A 343 -15.58 -12.23 4.01
C GLY A 343 -14.40 -12.38 4.99
N SER A 344 -13.36 -13.16 4.63
CA SER A 344 -12.11 -13.17 5.35
C SER A 344 -11.05 -12.32 4.65
N ILE A 345 -10.12 -11.76 5.42
CA ILE A 345 -8.92 -11.12 4.89
C ILE A 345 -7.85 -12.13 4.44
N GLY A 346 -8.14 -13.44 4.55
CA GLY A 346 -7.32 -14.53 4.06
C GLY A 346 -6.36 -15.12 5.08
N LYS A 347 -5.21 -15.58 4.60
CA LYS A 347 -4.18 -16.25 5.40
C LYS A 347 -2.87 -15.46 5.40
N SER A 348 -2.08 -15.67 6.45
CA SER A 348 -0.74 -15.13 6.56
C SER A 348 0.13 -15.48 5.36
N LEU A 349 0.93 -14.53 4.89
CA LEU A 349 1.90 -14.75 3.84
C LEU A 349 3.14 -15.49 4.39
N ILE A 350 3.92 -16.10 3.50
CA ILE A 350 5.12 -16.87 3.87
C ILE A 350 6.20 -16.02 4.59
N THR A 351 6.13 -14.72 4.47
CA THR A 351 7.10 -13.76 5.00
C THR A 351 6.77 -13.25 6.40
N ASN A 352 5.62 -13.65 6.93
CA ASN A 352 5.17 -13.22 8.24
C ASN A 352 4.36 -14.31 8.97
N GLU A 353 4.15 -14.07 10.24
CA GLU A 353 3.24 -14.79 11.11
C GLU A 353 2.23 -13.78 11.65
N ILE A 354 0.98 -14.20 11.76
CA ILE A 354 -0.12 -13.42 12.33
C ILE A 354 -0.69 -14.22 13.50
N ALA A 355 -0.87 -13.55 14.64
CA ALA A 355 -1.55 -14.09 15.80
C ALA A 355 -2.69 -13.16 16.22
N ILE A 356 -3.69 -13.72 16.86
CA ILE A 356 -4.73 -12.96 17.56
C ILE A 356 -4.37 -13.01 19.04
N LEU A 357 -4.05 -11.83 19.62
CA LEU A 357 -3.57 -11.73 20.99
C LEU A 357 -4.59 -11.05 21.90
N ASN A 358 -4.62 -11.49 23.16
CA ASN A 358 -5.37 -10.82 24.23
C ASN A 358 -4.56 -9.64 24.82
N GLU A 359 -5.12 -8.97 25.83
CA GLU A 359 -4.48 -7.83 26.51
C GLU A 359 -3.18 -8.19 27.27
N ASN A 360 -2.93 -9.50 27.53
CA ASN A 360 -1.72 -9.99 28.15
C ASN A 360 -0.65 -10.42 27.12
N ASP A 361 -0.86 -10.15 25.84
CA ASP A 361 -0.04 -10.58 24.71
C ASP A 361 0.04 -12.14 24.58
N GLU A 362 -1.03 -12.85 24.96
CA GLU A 362 -1.16 -14.30 24.80
C GLU A 362 -2.06 -14.61 23.60
N GLU A 363 -1.70 -15.63 22.81
CA GLU A 363 -2.52 -16.06 21.67
C GLU A 363 -3.83 -16.69 22.18
N VAL A 364 -4.95 -16.24 21.62
CA VAL A 364 -6.28 -16.72 21.95
C VAL A 364 -6.64 -17.96 21.13
N ASP A 365 -7.65 -18.70 21.60
CA ASP A 365 -8.19 -19.87 20.89
C ASP A 365 -8.85 -19.44 19.56
N GLU A 366 -8.99 -20.40 18.65
CA GLU A 366 -9.68 -20.21 17.37
C GLU A 366 -11.11 -19.70 17.57
N ASN A 367 -11.55 -18.84 16.66
CA ASN A 367 -12.83 -18.15 16.72
C ASN A 367 -13.02 -17.17 17.90
N THR A 368 -11.96 -16.94 18.70
CA THR A 368 -11.96 -15.93 19.75
C THR A 368 -11.41 -14.60 19.21
N GLU A 369 -11.97 -13.50 19.66
CA GLU A 369 -11.56 -12.16 19.27
C GLU A 369 -10.34 -11.67 20.06
N GLY A 370 -9.50 -10.90 19.39
CA GLY A 370 -8.35 -10.23 19.98
C GLY A 370 -7.69 -9.28 18.99
N GLU A 371 -6.56 -8.71 19.39
CA GLU A 371 -5.78 -7.83 18.54
C GLU A 371 -5.03 -8.65 17.47
N ILE A 372 -5.10 -8.18 16.21
CA ILE A 372 -4.31 -8.74 15.10
C ILE A 372 -2.87 -8.29 15.24
N CYS A 373 -1.99 -9.17 15.64
CA CYS A 373 -0.57 -8.90 15.82
C CYS A 373 0.26 -9.60 14.75
N ILE A 374 1.28 -8.92 14.23
CA ILE A 374 2.06 -9.38 13.07
C ILE A 374 3.55 -9.37 13.43
N ARG A 375 4.26 -10.42 13.04
CA ARG A 375 5.73 -10.45 13.03
C ARG A 375 6.25 -11.05 11.74
N GLY A 376 7.43 -10.61 11.29
CA GLY A 376 8.04 -11.17 10.09
C GLY A 376 8.89 -10.21 9.30
N TYR A 377 9.39 -10.68 8.18
CA TYR A 377 10.33 -9.95 7.33
C TYR A 377 9.74 -8.72 6.65
N ASN A 378 8.42 -8.66 6.50
CA ASN A 378 7.70 -7.49 5.97
C ASN A 378 7.38 -6.44 7.04
N VAL A 379 7.61 -6.72 8.33
CA VAL A 379 7.35 -5.76 9.41
C VAL A 379 8.46 -4.72 9.48
N ALA A 380 8.09 -3.45 9.55
CA ALA A 380 8.97 -2.28 9.56
C ALA A 380 9.98 -2.31 10.71
N ASN A 381 11.07 -1.55 10.57
CA ASN A 381 12.06 -1.39 11.65
C ASN A 381 11.55 -0.54 12.84
N GLY A 382 10.37 0.03 12.73
CA GLY A 382 9.78 0.96 13.67
C GLY A 382 9.48 2.31 13.02
N TYR A 383 9.21 3.30 13.86
CA TYR A 383 8.98 4.67 13.43
C TYR A 383 10.23 5.53 13.55
N LEU A 384 10.34 6.55 12.71
CA LEU A 384 11.40 7.55 12.76
C LEU A 384 11.27 8.40 14.04
N GLY A 385 12.40 8.65 14.75
CA GLY A 385 12.45 9.50 15.92
C GLY A 385 12.15 8.73 17.22
N ASP A 386 11.31 9.25 18.07
CA ASP A 386 11.16 8.93 19.49
C ASP A 386 10.80 7.46 19.78
N LEU A 387 11.41 6.91 20.83
CA LEU A 387 11.16 5.55 21.35
C LEU A 387 9.71 5.36 21.80
N GLU A 388 9.03 6.41 22.30
CA GLU A 388 7.62 6.32 22.70
C GLU A 388 6.69 5.99 21.53
N LYS A 389 7.03 6.42 20.32
CA LYS A 389 6.25 6.08 19.10
C LYS A 389 6.31 4.60 18.75
N ASN A 390 7.29 3.88 19.29
CA ASN A 390 7.55 2.48 18.99
C ASN A 390 6.84 1.48 19.92
N HIS A 391 5.93 1.92 20.79
CA HIS A 391 5.15 1.02 21.66
C HIS A 391 4.34 -0.05 20.90
N ALA A 392 4.01 0.21 19.63
CA ALA A 392 3.36 -0.78 18.78
C ALA A 392 4.27 -1.99 18.47
N PHE A 393 5.60 -1.85 18.62
CA PHE A 393 6.57 -2.92 18.38
C PHE A 393 7.08 -3.45 19.73
N ARG A 394 6.31 -4.32 20.37
CA ARG A 394 6.63 -4.87 21.70
C ARG A 394 6.47 -6.38 21.73
N ASN A 395 7.15 -7.04 22.67
CA ASN A 395 7.05 -8.48 22.94
C ASN A 395 7.20 -9.38 21.70
N GLY A 396 8.03 -8.94 20.72
CA GLY A 396 8.28 -9.67 19.47
C GLY A 396 7.17 -9.56 18.42
N TRP A 397 6.20 -8.68 18.61
CA TRP A 397 5.11 -8.42 17.69
C TRP A 397 4.97 -6.94 17.32
N PHE A 398 4.42 -6.69 16.16
CA PHE A 398 3.80 -5.41 15.81
C PHE A 398 2.31 -5.50 16.15
N HIS A 399 1.87 -4.64 17.04
CA HIS A 399 0.49 -4.48 17.49
C HIS A 399 -0.22 -3.49 16.57
N SER A 400 -1.16 -4.00 15.78
CA SER A 400 -1.79 -3.21 14.72
C SER A 400 -2.83 -2.20 15.22
N GLY A 401 -3.39 -2.45 16.41
CA GLY A 401 -4.58 -1.77 16.90
C GLY A 401 -5.86 -2.20 16.18
N ASP A 402 -5.78 -3.20 15.32
CA ASP A 402 -6.91 -3.79 14.62
C ASP A 402 -7.35 -5.08 15.31
N TYR A 403 -8.66 -5.28 15.43
CA TYR A 403 -9.25 -6.42 16.08
C TYR A 403 -9.84 -7.38 15.06
N GLY A 404 -9.80 -8.66 15.40
CA GLY A 404 -10.31 -9.71 14.55
C GLY A 404 -10.23 -11.08 15.20
N LYS A 405 -10.40 -12.12 14.40
CA LYS A 405 -10.29 -13.52 14.84
C LYS A 405 -9.66 -14.39 13.76
N LYS A 406 -9.27 -15.59 14.15
CA LYS A 406 -8.78 -16.65 13.25
C LYS A 406 -9.73 -17.86 13.36
N ASP A 407 -10.18 -18.40 12.21
CA ASP A 407 -10.98 -19.63 12.19
C ASP A 407 -10.10 -20.89 12.29
N ASP A 408 -10.73 -22.05 12.43
CA ASP A 408 -10.11 -23.38 12.50
C ASP A 408 -9.39 -23.81 11.20
N GLU A 409 -9.70 -23.16 10.09
CA GLU A 409 -8.99 -23.33 8.82
C GLU A 409 -7.78 -22.39 8.68
N GLY A 410 -7.56 -21.47 9.64
CA GLY A 410 -6.48 -20.48 9.67
C GLY A 410 -6.73 -19.25 8.80
N ASN A 411 -7.99 -18.93 8.47
CA ASN A 411 -8.34 -17.66 7.83
C ASN A 411 -8.59 -16.61 8.90
N PHE A 412 -8.12 -15.39 8.63
CA PHE A 412 -8.30 -14.24 9.50
C PHE A 412 -9.50 -13.41 9.06
N TYR A 413 -10.18 -12.82 10.04
CA TYR A 413 -11.32 -11.94 9.86
C TYR A 413 -11.03 -10.63 10.57
N PHE A 414 -11.22 -9.51 9.87
CA PHE A 414 -11.08 -8.17 10.41
C PHE A 414 -12.44 -7.68 10.91
N HIS A 415 -12.51 -7.23 12.17
CA HIS A 415 -13.74 -6.72 12.77
C HIS A 415 -13.76 -5.20 12.89
N GLY A 416 -12.60 -4.57 13.13
CA GLY A 416 -12.53 -3.12 13.24
C GLY A 416 -11.25 -2.65 13.93
N ARG A 417 -11.15 -1.33 14.14
CA ARG A 417 -10.05 -0.73 14.89
C ARG A 417 -10.43 -0.56 16.36
N GLN A 418 -9.44 -0.71 17.25
CA GLN A 418 -9.61 -0.45 18.67
C GLN A 418 -10.12 0.97 18.95
N ASP A 419 -9.57 1.95 18.24
CA ASP A 419 -9.94 3.37 18.41
C ASP A 419 -11.38 3.70 17.99
N SER A 420 -12.03 2.85 17.22
CA SER A 420 -13.41 3.02 16.75
C SER A 420 -14.40 2.10 17.45
N LEU A 421 -13.94 1.30 18.42
CA LEU A 421 -14.79 0.39 19.19
C LEU A 421 -15.81 1.17 19.98
N ILE A 422 -17.09 0.81 19.87
CA ILE A 422 -18.20 1.38 20.65
C ILE A 422 -18.40 0.49 21.87
N ILE A 423 -18.33 1.08 23.07
CA ILE A 423 -18.55 0.35 24.33
C ILE A 423 -19.93 0.72 24.87
N LYS A 424 -20.92 -0.12 24.60
CA LYS A 424 -22.30 0.08 25.02
C LYS A 424 -22.69 -0.90 26.12
N GLY A 425 -22.89 -0.39 27.32
CA GLY A 425 -23.31 -1.22 28.47
C GLY A 425 -22.30 -2.29 28.89
N GLY A 426 -21.02 -2.16 28.47
CA GLY A 426 -19.97 -3.14 28.71
C GLY A 426 -19.78 -4.14 27.54
N GLU A 427 -20.56 -4.02 26.48
CA GLU A 427 -20.40 -4.82 25.27
C GLU A 427 -19.55 -4.07 24.24
N ASN A 428 -18.63 -4.79 23.61
CA ASN A 428 -17.78 -4.29 22.55
C ASN A 428 -18.49 -4.43 21.20
N ILE A 429 -18.76 -3.30 20.55
CA ILE A 429 -19.48 -3.25 19.28
C ILE A 429 -18.56 -2.66 18.22
N TYR A 430 -18.35 -3.40 17.15
CA TYR A 430 -17.53 -2.96 16.03
C TYR A 430 -18.39 -2.26 14.96
N PRO A 431 -18.18 -0.95 14.69
CA PRO A 431 -18.92 -0.22 13.65
C PRO A 431 -19.00 -0.96 12.33
N ALA A 432 -17.91 -1.59 11.91
CA ALA A 432 -17.80 -2.32 10.66
C ALA A 432 -18.79 -3.50 10.54
N GLU A 433 -19.13 -4.18 11.62
CA GLU A 433 -20.12 -5.28 11.59
C GLU A 433 -21.50 -4.74 11.22
N ILE A 434 -21.88 -3.63 11.85
CA ILE A 434 -23.16 -2.97 11.57
C ILE A 434 -23.16 -2.40 10.15
N GLU A 435 -22.09 -1.72 9.75
CA GLU A 435 -21.92 -1.14 8.42
C GLU A 435 -22.02 -2.21 7.33
N ASN A 436 -21.39 -3.38 7.50
CA ASN A 436 -21.47 -4.49 6.55
C ASN A 436 -22.90 -5.00 6.35
N VAL A 437 -23.69 -5.09 7.42
CA VAL A 437 -25.10 -5.48 7.31
C VAL A 437 -25.90 -4.39 6.61
N LEU A 438 -25.67 -3.12 6.92
CA LEU A 438 -26.37 -2.00 6.31
C LEU A 438 -26.05 -1.89 4.82
N TYR A 439 -24.79 -2.03 4.42
CA TYR A 439 -24.38 -2.04 3.01
C TYR A 439 -24.96 -3.21 2.21
N SER A 440 -25.46 -4.26 2.85
CA SER A 440 -26.18 -5.34 2.15
C SER A 440 -27.59 -4.92 1.70
N HIS A 441 -28.10 -3.75 2.13
CA HIS A 441 -29.37 -3.21 1.66
C HIS A 441 -29.18 -2.52 0.30
N PRO A 442 -30.02 -2.87 -0.72
CA PRO A 442 -29.83 -2.37 -2.09
C PRO A 442 -29.96 -0.87 -2.25
N ASP A 443 -30.68 -0.19 -1.34
CA ASP A 443 -30.96 1.23 -1.39
C ASP A 443 -29.98 2.09 -0.58
N ILE A 444 -29.05 1.49 0.17
CA ILE A 444 -28.03 2.23 0.88
C ILE A 444 -26.85 2.54 -0.05
N GLU A 445 -26.50 3.80 -0.16
CA GLU A 445 -25.36 4.28 -0.95
C GLU A 445 -24.11 4.39 -0.06
N GLU A 446 -24.25 5.01 1.10
CA GLU A 446 -23.19 5.17 2.11
C GLU A 446 -23.76 5.03 3.52
N CYS A 447 -22.98 4.47 4.43
CA CYS A 447 -23.31 4.50 5.85
C CYS A 447 -22.04 4.69 6.70
N ALA A 448 -22.23 5.22 7.90
CA ALA A 448 -21.20 5.32 8.93
C ALA A 448 -21.83 5.06 10.29
N VAL A 449 -21.14 4.29 11.13
CA VAL A 449 -21.55 3.96 12.48
C VAL A 449 -20.55 4.55 13.47
N ILE A 450 -21.04 5.28 14.47
CA ILE A 450 -20.19 5.88 15.50
C ILE A 450 -20.80 5.70 16.89
N GLY A 451 -19.94 5.68 17.92
CA GLY A 451 -20.36 5.78 19.31
C GLY A 451 -20.72 7.21 19.68
N MET A 452 -21.85 7.37 20.34
CA MET A 452 -22.29 8.65 20.90
C MET A 452 -22.33 8.54 22.42
N PRO A 453 -21.80 9.51 23.17
CA PRO A 453 -21.84 9.49 24.64
C PRO A 453 -23.24 9.27 25.17
N HIS A 454 -23.43 8.28 26.03
CA HIS A 454 -24.71 7.97 26.67
C HIS A 454 -24.56 7.88 28.20
N LYS A 455 -25.45 8.56 28.95
CA LYS A 455 -25.30 8.72 30.41
C LYS A 455 -25.30 7.43 31.24
N LEU A 456 -25.96 6.39 30.77
CA LEU A 456 -26.12 5.12 31.49
C LEU A 456 -25.31 3.99 30.88
N LEU A 457 -25.08 4.02 29.56
CA LEU A 457 -24.48 2.92 28.82
C LEU A 457 -23.00 3.18 28.47
N GLY A 458 -22.46 4.36 28.78
CA GLY A 458 -21.17 4.82 28.32
C GLY A 458 -21.28 5.41 26.94
N GLU A 459 -21.59 4.58 25.95
CA GLU A 459 -21.88 4.99 24.58
C GLU A 459 -23.20 4.37 24.07
N ASP A 460 -23.74 4.95 23.03
CA ASP A 460 -24.86 4.40 22.25
C ASP A 460 -24.51 4.47 20.75
N ILE A 461 -25.16 3.63 19.93
CA ILE A 461 -24.88 3.52 18.52
C ILE A 461 -25.62 4.62 17.76
N CYS A 462 -24.88 5.39 16.97
CA CYS A 462 -25.44 6.34 16.02
C CYS A 462 -25.08 5.93 14.60
N VAL A 463 -26.08 5.84 13.74
CA VAL A 463 -25.93 5.40 12.35
C VAL A 463 -26.28 6.55 11.41
N PHE A 464 -25.36 6.94 10.56
CA PHE A 464 -25.58 7.86 9.47
C PHE A 464 -25.76 7.08 8.17
N ILE A 465 -26.81 7.39 7.41
CA ILE A 465 -27.11 6.68 6.17
C ILE A 465 -27.41 7.67 5.05
N LYS A 466 -26.78 7.45 3.92
CA LYS A 466 -27.13 8.07 2.65
C LYS A 466 -27.83 7.02 1.78
N ILE A 467 -29.07 7.30 1.42
CA ILE A 467 -29.85 6.44 0.53
C ILE A 467 -29.69 6.87 -0.92
N LYS A 468 -29.86 5.91 -1.85
CA LYS A 468 -29.82 6.18 -3.29
C LYS A 468 -30.94 7.15 -3.69
N ASN A 469 -30.66 7.94 -4.72
CA ASN A 469 -31.69 8.79 -5.33
C ASN A 469 -32.86 7.90 -5.78
N GLU A 470 -34.09 8.34 -5.52
CA GLU A 470 -35.35 7.61 -5.78
C GLU A 470 -35.69 6.48 -4.81
N SER A 471 -34.86 6.18 -3.80
CA SER A 471 -35.21 5.22 -2.76
C SER A 471 -36.33 5.76 -1.88
N GLN A 472 -37.25 4.87 -1.52
CA GLN A 472 -38.32 5.13 -0.53
C GLN A 472 -38.02 4.45 0.81
N LEU A 473 -36.77 4.09 1.08
CA LEU A 473 -36.35 3.47 2.33
C LEU A 473 -36.65 4.43 3.50
N THR A 474 -37.43 3.94 4.45
CA THR A 474 -37.75 4.66 5.69
C THR A 474 -36.96 4.08 6.85
N GLU A 475 -36.85 4.84 7.95
CA GLU A 475 -36.24 4.36 9.19
C GLU A 475 -36.87 3.04 9.67
N ASN A 476 -38.18 2.93 9.62
CA ASN A 476 -38.87 1.69 10.00
C ASN A 476 -38.55 0.52 9.06
N GLY A 477 -38.51 0.76 7.74
CA GLY A 477 -38.10 -0.24 6.77
C GLY A 477 -36.65 -0.71 7.00
N LEU A 478 -35.78 0.20 7.37
CA LEU A 478 -34.42 -0.13 7.73
C LEU A 478 -34.35 -0.97 9.02
N LYS A 479 -35.07 -0.59 10.07
CA LYS A 479 -35.16 -1.36 11.32
C LYS A 479 -35.66 -2.79 11.09
N GLU A 480 -36.65 -2.97 10.25
CA GLU A 480 -37.12 -4.31 9.84
C GLU A 480 -36.06 -5.09 9.04
N PHE A 481 -35.27 -4.41 8.21
CA PHE A 481 -34.26 -5.06 7.39
C PHE A 481 -33.11 -5.65 8.23
N TYR A 482 -32.61 -4.91 9.23
CA TYR A 482 -31.49 -5.40 10.03
C TYR A 482 -31.92 -6.25 11.23
N LYS A 483 -33.20 -6.28 11.57
CA LYS A 483 -33.76 -7.14 12.60
C LYS A 483 -33.37 -8.61 12.33
N ASN A 484 -32.82 -9.28 13.31
CA ASN A 484 -32.26 -10.63 13.23
C ASN A 484 -30.99 -10.79 12.35
N LYS A 485 -30.41 -9.69 11.86
CA LYS A 485 -29.14 -9.74 11.12
C LYS A 485 -27.99 -9.15 11.94
N ILE A 486 -28.30 -8.33 12.91
CA ILE A 486 -27.38 -7.71 13.88
C ILE A 486 -27.87 -8.12 15.27
N ALA A 487 -26.96 -8.25 16.22
CA ALA A 487 -27.35 -8.48 17.62
C ALA A 487 -28.18 -7.29 18.16
N ASP A 488 -29.08 -7.58 19.08
CA ASP A 488 -29.88 -6.55 19.76
C ASP A 488 -28.99 -5.87 20.82
N TYR A 489 -28.25 -4.85 20.41
CA TYR A 489 -27.39 -4.04 21.29
C TYR A 489 -28.16 -2.95 22.01
#